data_5f0564879b8ade21e4b0b929c8dd18ac
#
_entry.id   5f0564879b8ade21e4b0b929c8dd18ac
#
_cell.length_a   1.000
_cell.length_b   1.000
_cell.length_c   1.000
_cell.angle_alpha   90.00
_cell.angle_beta   90.00
_cell.angle_gamma   90.00
#
_symmetry.space_group_name_H-M   'P 1'
#
loop_
_entity.id
_entity.type
_entity.pdbx_description
1 polymer ?
#
loop_
_entity_poly.entity_id
_entity_poly.type
_entity_poly.pdbx_seq_one_letter_code
_entity_poly.pdbx_strand_id
1 'polypeptide(L)' 'REGDLITEAGQQKIVRLQDLEDRIAEAKGAGRKSLLLLVRRGGDPRFVALPIE' A
#
# COMPACT_ATOMS: atom_id res chain seq x y z
N ARG A 1 3.48 4.35 10.70
CA ARG A 1 3.02 5.14 11.81
C ARG A 1 2.28 4.30 12.82
N GLU A 2 2.43 4.62 14.08
CA GLU A 2 1.82 3.85 15.15
C GLU A 2 0.30 3.87 15.04
N GLY A 3 -0.33 2.71 15.17
CA GLY A 3 -1.77 2.62 15.08
C GLY A 3 -2.32 2.46 13.66
N ASP A 4 -1.49 2.67 12.66
CA ASP A 4 -1.89 2.50 11.27
C ASP A 4 -1.50 1.10 10.79
N LEU A 5 -2.37 0.50 9.98
CA LEU A 5 -2.12 -0.81 9.44
C LEU A 5 -2.47 -0.81 7.95
N ILE A 6 -1.48 -1.12 7.13
CA ILE A 6 -1.71 -1.23 5.69
C ILE A 6 -2.24 -2.62 5.39
N THR A 7 -3.45 -2.71 4.88
CA THR A 7 -4.09 -3.99 4.60
C THR A 7 -4.09 -4.34 3.12
N GLU A 8 -3.98 -3.34 2.25
CA GLU A 8 -3.96 -3.58 0.81
C GLU A 8 -3.06 -2.55 0.14
N ALA A 9 -2.47 -2.95 -0.97
CA ALA A 9 -1.70 -2.06 -1.79
C ALA A 9 -1.98 -2.41 -3.25
N GLY A 10 -2.45 -1.46 -4.02
CA GLY A 10 -2.80 -1.69 -5.41
C GLY A 10 -3.86 -2.78 -5.56
N GLN A 11 -4.80 -2.85 -4.62
CA GLN A 11 -5.88 -3.83 -4.59
C GLN A 11 -5.40 -5.26 -4.31
N GLN A 12 -4.16 -5.39 -3.82
CA GLN A 12 -3.61 -6.68 -3.41
C GLN A 12 -3.50 -6.71 -1.90
N LYS A 13 -3.91 -7.83 -1.31
CA LYS A 13 -3.87 -7.98 0.13
C LYS A 13 -2.43 -7.98 0.64
N ILE A 14 -2.20 -7.25 1.70
CA ILE A 14 -0.88 -7.16 2.33
C ILE A 14 -0.94 -7.89 3.67
N VAL A 15 -0.09 -8.88 3.83
CA VAL A 15 0.03 -9.64 5.06
C VAL A 15 1.36 -9.35 5.74
N ARG A 16 2.40 -9.15 4.94
CA ARG A 16 3.74 -8.91 5.45
C ARG A 16 4.36 -7.73 4.73
N LEU A 17 5.44 -7.21 5.32
CA LEU A 17 6.16 -6.11 4.71
C LEU A 17 6.64 -6.47 3.31
N GLN A 18 7.04 -7.71 3.11
CA GLN A 18 7.50 -8.16 1.80
C GLN A 18 6.41 -8.00 0.75
N ASP A 19 5.16 -8.24 1.13
CA ASP A 19 4.04 -8.07 0.20
C ASP A 19 3.93 -6.62 -0.26
N LEU A 20 4.13 -5.69 0.66
CA LEU A 20 4.08 -4.27 0.33
C LEU A 20 5.22 -3.91 -0.62
N GLU A 21 6.42 -4.40 -0.33
CA GLU A 21 7.58 -4.12 -1.17
C GLU A 21 7.39 -4.68 -2.58
N ASP A 22 6.79 -5.87 -2.67
CA ASP A 22 6.51 -6.48 -3.95
C ASP A 22 5.52 -5.63 -4.76
N ARG A 23 4.50 -5.11 -4.09
CA ARG A 23 3.53 -4.25 -4.78
C ARG A 23 4.16 -2.97 -5.27
N ILE A 24 5.05 -2.40 -4.47
CA ILE A 24 5.75 -1.17 -4.88
C ILE A 24 6.63 -1.44 -6.09
N ALA A 25 7.39 -2.53 -6.06
CA ALA A 25 8.25 -2.89 -7.17
C ALA A 25 7.44 -3.13 -8.45
N GLU A 26 6.31 -3.80 -8.30
CA GLU A 26 5.42 -4.09 -9.42
C GLU A 26 4.89 -2.81 -10.05
N ALA A 27 4.48 -1.86 -9.21
CA ALA A 27 3.94 -0.59 -9.70
C ALA A 27 5.01 0.21 -10.42
N LYS A 28 6.24 0.20 -9.89
CA LYS A 28 7.35 0.88 -10.55
C LYS A 28 7.64 0.26 -11.91
N GLY A 29 7.63 -1.07 -11.97
CA GLY A 29 7.88 -1.77 -13.22
C GLY A 29 6.82 -1.52 -14.25
N ALA A 30 5.61 -1.20 -13.81
CA ALA A 30 4.50 -0.88 -14.70
C ALA A 30 4.47 0.61 -15.09
N GLY A 31 5.43 1.38 -14.62
CA GLY A 31 5.51 2.80 -14.95
C GLY A 31 4.53 3.67 -14.18
N ARG A 32 4.04 3.19 -13.06
CA ARG A 32 3.11 3.96 -12.24
C ARG A 32 3.86 4.96 -11.39
N LYS A 33 3.20 6.07 -11.11
CA LYS A 33 3.82 7.13 -10.30
C LYS A 33 3.35 7.10 -8.86
N SER A 34 2.31 6.33 -8.57
CA SER A 34 1.78 6.22 -7.22
C SER A 34 1.14 4.86 -7.04
N LEU A 35 0.99 4.47 -5.78
CA LEU A 35 0.37 3.21 -5.41
C LEU A 35 -0.72 3.51 -4.39
N LEU A 36 -1.91 3.00 -4.64
CA LEU A 36 -3.02 3.21 -3.73
C LEU A 36 -2.94 2.20 -2.60
N LEU A 37 -2.91 2.70 -1.38
CA LEU A 37 -2.86 1.86 -0.19
C LEU A 37 -4.17 1.94 0.56
N LEU A 38 -4.59 0.82 1.13
CA LEU A 38 -5.69 0.81 2.07
C LEU A 38 -5.11 0.72 3.46
N VAL A 39 -5.30 1.75 4.24
CA VAL A 39 -4.74 1.86 5.58
C VAL A 39 -5.89 1.82 6.57
N ARG A 40 -5.76 0.99 7.58
CA ARG A 40 -6.73 0.93 8.67
C ARG A 40 -6.15 1.58 9.91
N ARG A 41 -6.93 2.45 10.51
CA ARG A 41 -6.55 3.10 11.74
C ARG A 41 -7.72 3.00 12.70
N GLY A 42 -7.56 2.21 13.75
CA GLY A 42 -8.61 2.04 14.74
C GLY A 42 -9.92 1.52 14.15
N GLY A 43 -9.83 0.68 13.12
CA GLY A 43 -11.01 0.13 12.48
C GLY A 43 -11.55 0.98 11.33
N ASP A 44 -10.96 2.15 11.09
CA ASP A 44 -11.39 3.07 10.04
C ASP A 44 -10.55 2.85 8.79
N PRO A 45 -11.11 2.35 7.69
CA PRO A 45 -10.34 2.19 6.46
C PRO A 45 -10.17 3.52 5.74
N ARG A 46 -8.97 3.76 5.24
CA ARG A 46 -8.64 4.96 4.48
C ARG A 46 -7.79 4.63 3.30
N PHE A 47 -8.05 5.28 2.18
CA PHE A 47 -7.19 5.13 1.00
C PHE A 47 -6.17 6.24 0.98
N VAL A 48 -4.91 5.85 0.77
CA VAL A 48 -3.80 6.79 0.73
C VAL A 48 -3.01 6.52 -0.54
N ALA A 49 -2.73 7.56 -1.31
CA ALA A 49 -1.90 7.42 -2.50
C ALA A 49 -0.44 7.63 -2.10
N LEU A 50 0.37 6.61 -2.33
CA LEU A 50 1.79 6.65 -2.00
C LEU A 50 2.58 6.97 -3.26
N PRO A 51 3.31 8.09 -3.28
CA PRO A 51 4.17 8.38 -4.43
C PRO A 51 5.35 7.41 -4.45
N ILE A 52 5.59 6.81 -5.62
CA ILE A 52 6.63 5.79 -5.78
C ILE A 52 7.64 6.15 -6.84
N GLU A 53 7.54 7.33 -7.33
CA GLU A 53 8.48 7.80 -8.34
C GLU A 53 9.69 8.45 -7.69
#